data_6cd167bbe6661f187347fca7bdfff341
#
_entry.id   6cd167bbe6661f187347fca7bdfff341
#
_cell.length_a   1.000
_cell.length_b   1.000
_cell.length_c   1.000
_cell.angle_alpha   90.00
_cell.angle_beta   90.00
_cell.angle_gamma   90.00
#
_symmetry.space_group_name_H-M   'P 1'
#
loop_
_entity.id
_entity.type
_entity.pdbx_description
1 polymer ?
#
loop_
_entity_poly.entity_id
_entity_poly.type
_entity_poly.pdbx_seq_one_letter_code
_entity_poly.pdbx_strand_id
1 'polypeptide(L)'
;AGDRRGICRYARTSMIYGIGTDICDVRRIRASLERHGDRFARKVLGDGELATWKARSVRWPERGVRYLATRFSAKEAFSKAIGLGMRMPMTWRLCEIGNLPAGHANAGKPCIVLHGELKRWFEEQGLQAHVSVSDETDYAASFCVVETRG
;
A
#
# COMPACT_ATOMS: atom_id res chain seq x y z
N ALA A 1 -26.25 12.92 -28.57
CA ALA A 1 -25.37 14.09 -28.43
C ALA A 1 -24.11 13.67 -27.64
N GLY A 2 -23.01 13.51 -28.35
CA GLY A 2 -21.75 13.10 -27.73
C GLY A 2 -21.22 14.18 -26.80
N ASP A 3 -20.82 13.76 -25.61
CA ASP A 3 -20.09 14.61 -24.68
C ASP A 3 -18.73 14.93 -25.31
N ARG A 4 -18.53 16.17 -25.70
CA ARG A 4 -17.32 16.66 -26.39
C ARG A 4 -16.09 16.75 -25.48
N ARG A 5 -16.16 16.30 -24.22
CA ARG A 5 -15.09 16.47 -23.25
C ARG A 5 -14.14 15.31 -23.12
N GLY A 6 -14.31 14.26 -23.95
CA GLY A 6 -13.35 13.15 -23.98
C GLY A 6 -13.16 12.43 -22.64
N ILE A 7 -14.12 12.53 -21.73
CA ILE A 7 -14.01 11.92 -20.41
C ILE A 7 -14.16 10.41 -20.55
N CYS A 8 -13.18 9.68 -20.08
CA CYS A 8 -13.24 8.22 -20.00
C CYS A 8 -14.40 7.83 -19.06
N ARG A 9 -15.43 7.20 -19.62
CA ARG A 9 -16.58 6.72 -18.84
C ARG A 9 -16.41 5.24 -18.56
N TYR A 10 -16.38 4.89 -17.28
CA TYR A 10 -16.44 3.50 -16.87
C TYR A 10 -17.91 3.04 -16.87
N ALA A 11 -18.16 1.90 -17.46
CA ALA A 11 -19.48 1.31 -17.39
C ALA A 11 -19.82 0.97 -15.92
N ARG A 12 -21.09 1.13 -15.52
CA ARG A 12 -21.56 0.83 -14.16
C ARG A 12 -21.32 -0.63 -13.75
N THR A 13 -21.09 -1.50 -14.72
CA THR A 13 -20.84 -2.92 -14.53
C THR A 13 -19.34 -3.26 -14.46
N SER A 14 -18.44 -2.25 -14.49
CA SER A 14 -17.00 -2.52 -14.38
C SER A 14 -16.67 -3.07 -13.01
N MET A 15 -16.00 -4.22 -12.95
CA MET A 15 -15.52 -4.82 -11.72
C MET A 15 -14.28 -4.11 -11.20
N ILE A 16 -13.50 -3.49 -12.07
CA ILE A 16 -12.30 -2.73 -11.68
C ILE A 16 -12.71 -1.31 -11.27
N TYR A 17 -12.44 -0.97 -10.02
CA TYR A 17 -12.64 0.36 -9.48
C TYR A 17 -11.47 1.29 -9.81
N GLY A 18 -10.24 0.79 -9.62
CA GLY A 18 -9.04 1.56 -9.92
C GLY A 18 -7.79 0.71 -9.86
N ILE A 19 -6.73 1.25 -10.45
CA ILE A 19 -5.40 0.65 -10.44
C ILE A 19 -4.39 1.69 -9.95
N GLY A 20 -3.33 1.21 -9.33
CA GLY A 20 -2.26 2.08 -8.86
C GLY A 20 -0.92 1.37 -8.98
N THR A 21 0.09 2.13 -9.30
CA THR A 21 1.47 1.65 -9.35
C THR A 21 2.37 2.67 -8.68
N ASP A 22 3.47 2.17 -8.12
CA ASP A 22 4.46 3.03 -7.49
C ASP A 22 5.84 2.42 -7.62
N ILE A 23 6.84 3.27 -7.78
CA ILE A 23 8.25 2.90 -7.74
C ILE A 23 8.90 3.76 -6.67
N CYS A 24 9.51 3.11 -5.68
CA CYS A 24 10.17 3.77 -4.57
C CYS A 24 11.67 3.51 -4.63
N ASP A 25 12.46 4.57 -4.57
CA ASP A 25 13.91 4.47 -4.47
C ASP A 25 14.29 4.14 -3.02
N VAL A 26 14.85 2.96 -2.81
CA VAL A 26 15.25 2.48 -1.47
C VAL A 26 16.26 3.42 -0.82
N ARG A 27 17.10 4.07 -1.63
CA ARG A 27 18.11 5.03 -1.13
C ARG A 27 17.46 6.26 -0.51
N ARG A 28 16.31 6.70 -1.03
CA ARG A 28 15.54 7.81 -0.44
C ARG A 28 14.95 7.43 0.91
N ILE A 29 14.50 6.20 1.05
CA ILE A 29 13.98 5.68 2.32
C ILE A 29 15.12 5.61 3.36
N ARG A 30 16.29 5.12 2.94
CA ARG A 30 17.48 5.09 3.81
C ARG A 30 17.86 6.49 4.28
N ALA A 31 17.89 7.45 3.37
CA ALA A 31 18.20 8.84 3.70
C ALA A 31 17.17 9.44 4.66
N SER A 32 15.89 9.15 4.48
CA SER A 32 14.83 9.60 5.39
C SER A 32 14.97 9.02 6.79
N LEU A 33 15.33 7.74 6.89
CA LEU A 33 15.60 7.10 8.17
C LEU A 33 16.83 7.70 8.86
N GLU A 34 17.89 7.98 8.11
CA GLU A 34 19.10 8.63 8.65
C GLU A 34 18.80 10.03 9.16
N ARG A 35 17.95 10.78 8.46
CA ARG A 35 17.60 12.16 8.81
C ARG A 35 16.60 12.26 9.94
N HIS A 36 15.59 11.42 9.95
CA HIS A 36 14.42 11.53 10.84
C HIS A 36 14.30 10.37 11.84
N GLY A 37 15.12 9.32 11.69
CA GLY A 37 15.09 8.15 12.56
C GLY A 37 13.73 7.47 12.56
N ASP A 38 13.35 6.95 13.73
CA ASP A 38 12.10 6.20 13.92
C ASP A 38 10.84 7.03 13.61
N ARG A 39 10.94 8.35 13.63
CA ARG A 39 9.79 9.22 13.33
C ARG A 39 9.24 8.96 11.92
N PHE A 40 10.12 8.75 10.95
CA PHE A 40 9.70 8.45 9.59
C PHE A 40 8.97 7.10 9.53
N ALA A 41 9.54 6.06 10.14
CA ALA A 41 8.90 4.75 10.20
C ALA A 41 7.53 4.81 10.88
N ARG A 42 7.41 5.53 12.00
CA ARG A 42 6.14 5.69 12.72
C ARG A 42 5.07 6.44 11.92
N LYS A 43 5.49 7.32 11.04
CA LYS A 43 4.57 8.05 10.15
C LYS A 43 3.96 7.14 9.10
N VAL A 44 4.75 6.18 8.59
CA VAL A 44 4.37 5.32 7.47
C VAL A 44 3.75 4.00 7.93
N LEU A 45 4.26 3.40 9.01
CA LEU A 45 3.90 2.05 9.42
C LEU A 45 2.81 2.06 10.51
N GLY A 46 1.86 1.15 10.38
CA GLY A 46 0.91 0.84 11.44
C GLY A 46 1.56 0.02 12.56
N ASP A 47 0.82 -0.25 13.61
CA ASP A 47 1.39 -0.87 14.83
C ASP A 47 1.99 -2.26 14.56
N GLY A 48 1.31 -3.10 13.81
CA GLY A 48 1.81 -4.43 13.45
C GLY A 48 3.05 -4.37 12.58
N GLU A 49 3.05 -3.45 11.61
CA GLU A 49 4.20 -3.23 10.74
C GLU A 49 5.41 -2.68 11.49
N LEU A 50 5.19 -1.79 12.46
CA LEU A 50 6.27 -1.25 13.29
C LEU A 50 6.98 -2.36 14.08
N ALA A 51 6.23 -3.30 14.64
CA ALA A 51 6.81 -4.42 15.35
C ALA A 51 7.72 -5.27 14.43
N THR A 52 7.24 -5.57 13.22
CA THR A 52 8.01 -6.31 12.22
C THR A 52 9.25 -5.55 11.77
N TRP A 53 9.10 -4.25 11.51
CA TRP A 53 10.21 -3.39 11.10
C TRP A 53 11.31 -3.34 12.16
N LYS A 54 10.95 -3.17 13.42
CA LYS A 54 11.90 -3.16 14.54
C LYS A 54 12.65 -4.49 14.65
N ALA A 55 11.94 -5.60 14.58
CA ALA A 55 12.54 -6.93 14.66
C ALA A 55 13.53 -7.17 13.52
N ARG A 56 13.18 -6.76 12.30
CA ARG A 56 14.07 -6.91 11.13
C ARG A 56 15.29 -5.98 11.22
N SER A 57 15.07 -4.73 11.67
CA SER A 57 16.13 -3.71 11.77
C SER A 57 17.19 -4.07 12.80
N VAL A 58 16.79 -4.66 13.93
CA VAL A 58 17.73 -5.09 14.96
C VAL A 58 18.68 -6.15 14.44
N ARG A 59 18.16 -7.10 13.68
CA ARG A 59 18.96 -8.19 13.15
C ARG A 59 19.80 -7.77 11.93
N TRP A 60 19.21 -7.02 11.02
CA TRP A 60 19.82 -6.56 9.78
C TRP A 60 19.27 -5.19 9.42
N PRO A 61 20.00 -4.09 9.68
CA PRO A 61 19.50 -2.74 9.39
C PRO A 61 19.00 -2.57 7.95
N GLU A 62 19.68 -3.16 6.98
CA GLU A 62 19.25 -3.08 5.57
C GLU A 62 17.91 -3.76 5.30
N ARG A 63 17.59 -4.83 6.03
CA ARG A 63 16.26 -5.46 5.92
C ARG A 63 15.15 -4.55 6.41
N GLY A 64 15.42 -3.77 7.45
CA GLY A 64 14.48 -2.76 7.93
C GLY A 64 14.22 -1.68 6.89
N VAL A 65 15.27 -1.19 6.24
CA VAL A 65 15.15 -0.20 5.16
C VAL A 65 14.30 -0.75 4.02
N ARG A 66 14.57 -1.96 3.56
CA ARG A 66 13.83 -2.61 2.47
C ARG A 66 12.39 -2.87 2.84
N TYR A 67 12.15 -3.35 4.04
CA TYR A 67 10.80 -3.57 4.54
C TYR A 67 9.99 -2.27 4.48
N LEU A 68 10.55 -1.18 4.99
CA LEU A 68 9.88 0.13 4.96
C LEU A 68 9.64 0.60 3.54
N ALA A 69 10.62 0.44 2.64
CA ALA A 69 10.48 0.84 1.23
C ALA A 69 9.34 0.07 0.53
N THR A 70 9.24 -1.24 0.74
CA THR A 70 8.18 -2.05 0.14
C THR A 70 6.80 -1.65 0.67
N ARG A 71 6.67 -1.39 1.96
CA ARG A 71 5.40 -0.95 2.57
C ARG A 71 5.02 0.44 2.10
N PHE A 72 5.98 1.37 2.07
CA PHE A 72 5.74 2.70 1.54
C PHE A 72 5.22 2.66 0.11
N SER A 73 5.90 1.91 -0.76
CA SER A 73 5.51 1.75 -2.16
C SER A 73 4.10 1.15 -2.30
N ALA A 74 3.81 0.09 -1.58
CA ALA A 74 2.50 -0.57 -1.65
C ALA A 74 1.35 0.34 -1.20
N LYS A 75 1.58 1.15 -0.16
CA LYS A 75 0.57 2.11 0.32
C LYS A 75 0.33 3.24 -0.68
N GLU A 76 1.40 3.72 -1.32
CA GLU A 76 1.28 4.71 -2.39
C GLU A 76 0.48 4.14 -3.58
N ALA A 77 0.78 2.90 -3.99
CA ALA A 77 0.04 2.24 -5.07
C ALA A 77 -1.45 2.08 -4.70
N PHE A 78 -1.74 1.67 -3.47
CA PHE A 78 -3.11 1.55 -2.98
C PHE A 78 -3.83 2.90 -2.99
N SER A 79 -3.18 3.96 -2.51
CA SER A 79 -3.76 5.30 -2.48
C SER A 79 -4.17 5.79 -3.86
N LYS A 80 -3.37 5.48 -4.87
CA LYS A 80 -3.68 5.80 -6.27
C LYS A 80 -4.85 4.97 -6.78
N ALA A 81 -4.87 3.68 -6.45
CA ALA A 81 -5.94 2.76 -6.90
C ALA A 81 -7.31 3.16 -6.36
N ILE A 82 -7.39 3.67 -5.13
CA ILE A 82 -8.65 4.18 -4.56
C ILE A 82 -8.96 5.61 -4.99
N GLY A 83 -8.04 6.27 -5.68
CA GLY A 83 -8.23 7.61 -6.23
C GLY A 83 -8.11 8.76 -5.24
N LEU A 84 -7.73 8.47 -3.99
CA LEU A 84 -7.64 9.50 -2.94
C LEU A 84 -6.26 10.13 -2.82
N GLY A 85 -5.19 9.43 -3.22
CA GLY A 85 -3.86 9.81 -2.76
C GLY A 85 -3.81 9.79 -1.24
N MET A 86 -3.08 10.68 -0.61
CA MET A 86 -3.02 10.75 0.86
C MET A 86 -4.08 11.70 1.46
N ARG A 87 -5.23 11.80 0.81
CA ARG A 87 -6.38 12.56 1.34
C ARG A 87 -7.23 11.65 2.23
N MET A 88 -7.74 12.20 3.32
CA MET A 88 -8.60 11.45 4.23
C MET A 88 -9.78 10.80 3.48
N PRO A 89 -10.19 9.58 3.83
CA PRO A 89 -9.73 8.81 4.98
C PRO A 89 -8.42 8.02 4.77
N MET A 90 -7.73 8.17 3.63
CA MET A 90 -6.46 7.48 3.38
C MET A 90 -5.34 8.10 4.21
N THR A 91 -4.72 7.28 5.04
CA THR A 91 -3.46 7.58 5.70
C THR A 91 -2.55 6.36 5.62
N TRP A 92 -1.25 6.56 5.67
CA TRP A 92 -0.31 5.43 5.64
C TRP A 92 -0.56 4.43 6.77
N ARG A 93 -0.82 4.90 7.99
CA ARG A 93 -0.97 4.02 9.16
C ARG A 93 -2.27 3.21 9.17
N LEU A 94 -3.32 3.69 8.53
CA LEU A 94 -4.59 2.97 8.45
C LEU A 94 -4.60 1.89 7.38
N CYS A 95 -3.54 1.83 6.56
CA CYS A 95 -3.37 0.83 5.51
C CYS A 95 -2.11 0.01 5.81
N GLU A 96 -2.27 -1.14 6.45
CA GLU A 96 -1.15 -2.04 6.67
C GLU A 96 -1.02 -3.05 5.54
N ILE A 97 0.22 -3.39 5.21
CA ILE A 97 0.53 -4.42 4.22
C ILE A 97 1.06 -5.63 4.97
N GLY A 98 0.24 -6.65 5.04
CA GLY A 98 0.57 -7.92 5.65
C GLY A 98 0.87 -9.00 4.62
N ASN A 99 0.99 -10.21 5.11
CA ASN A 99 1.12 -11.40 4.27
C ASN A 99 0.07 -12.41 4.73
N LEU A 100 -0.51 -13.13 3.79
CA LEU A 100 -1.48 -14.18 4.12
C LEU A 100 -0.78 -15.24 4.98
N PRO A 101 -1.47 -15.74 6.04
CA PRO A 101 -0.85 -16.60 7.03
C PRO A 101 -0.53 -17.99 6.48
N ALA A 102 0.38 -18.69 7.18
CA ALA A 102 0.65 -20.09 6.95
C ALA A 102 -0.65 -20.89 7.04
N GLY A 103 -0.83 -21.85 6.15
CA GLY A 103 -2.07 -22.64 6.06
C GLY A 103 -3.10 -22.09 5.08
N HIS A 104 -3.00 -20.82 4.68
CA HIS A 104 -3.81 -20.28 3.60
C HIS A 104 -3.32 -20.81 2.25
N ALA A 105 -4.24 -21.04 1.28
CA ALA A 105 -3.88 -21.51 -0.06
C ALA A 105 -2.82 -20.61 -0.75
N ASN A 106 -2.86 -19.32 -0.45
CA ASN A 106 -1.92 -18.33 -0.97
C ASN A 106 -1.00 -17.77 0.13
N ALA A 107 -0.53 -18.64 1.02
CA ALA A 107 0.33 -18.24 2.14
C ALA A 107 1.53 -17.42 1.66
N GLY A 108 1.85 -16.35 2.39
CA GLY A 108 2.95 -15.46 2.06
C GLY A 108 2.62 -14.35 1.06
N LYS A 109 1.49 -14.45 0.34
CA LYS A 109 1.07 -13.42 -0.59
C LYS A 109 0.79 -12.11 0.15
N PRO A 110 1.24 -10.95 -0.37
CA PRO A 110 0.91 -9.66 0.23
C PRO A 110 -0.60 -9.44 0.27
N CYS A 111 -1.07 -8.85 1.34
CA CYS A 111 -2.48 -8.48 1.49
C CYS A 111 -2.59 -7.11 2.18
N ILE A 112 -3.70 -6.44 1.93
CA ILE A 112 -3.98 -5.13 2.51
C ILE A 112 -4.91 -5.31 3.70
N VAL A 113 -4.51 -4.77 4.85
CA VAL A 113 -5.29 -4.79 6.08
C VAL A 113 -5.62 -3.34 6.43
N LEU A 114 -6.90 -3.01 6.38
CA LEU A 114 -7.37 -1.66 6.63
C LEU A 114 -7.89 -1.51 8.06
N HIS A 115 -7.79 -0.30 8.58
CA HIS A 115 -8.20 0.06 9.94
C HIS A 115 -9.03 1.33 9.95
N GLY A 116 -9.83 1.49 11.02
CA GLY A 116 -10.53 2.73 11.33
C GLY A 116 -11.44 3.25 10.21
N GLU A 117 -11.37 4.54 9.98
CA GLU A 117 -12.21 5.21 8.99
C GLU A 117 -11.96 4.76 7.56
N LEU A 118 -10.71 4.42 7.23
CA LEU A 118 -10.36 3.91 5.91
C LEU A 118 -11.04 2.56 5.65
N LYS A 119 -11.03 1.67 6.65
CA LYS A 119 -11.72 0.38 6.56
C LYS A 119 -13.21 0.58 6.34
N ARG A 120 -13.82 1.47 7.12
CA ARG A 120 -15.25 1.76 7.02
C ARG A 120 -15.61 2.30 5.64
N TRP A 121 -14.88 3.29 5.17
CA TRP A 121 -15.10 3.87 3.84
C TRP A 121 -14.97 2.82 2.74
N PHE A 122 -13.93 2.00 2.82
CA PHE A 122 -13.66 0.96 1.82
C PHE A 122 -14.76 -0.09 1.76
N GLU A 123 -15.25 -0.53 2.91
CA GLU A 123 -16.36 -1.48 3.01
C GLU A 123 -17.68 -0.87 2.52
N GLU A 124 -17.95 0.38 2.84
CA GLU A 124 -19.14 1.10 2.37
C GLU A 124 -19.16 1.24 0.86
N GLN A 125 -18.00 1.42 0.24
CA GLN A 125 -17.87 1.46 -1.21
C GLN A 125 -17.97 0.07 -1.86
N GLY A 126 -17.97 -0.99 -1.08
CA GLY A 126 -18.06 -2.37 -1.58
C GLY A 126 -16.81 -2.79 -2.36
N LEU A 127 -15.63 -2.42 -1.87
CA LEU A 127 -14.37 -2.61 -2.58
C LEU A 127 -13.57 -3.80 -2.06
N GLN A 128 -12.72 -4.32 -2.93
CA GLN A 128 -11.75 -5.38 -2.62
C GLN A 128 -10.43 -5.02 -3.30
N ALA A 129 -9.31 -5.21 -2.60
CA ALA A 129 -7.99 -4.84 -3.11
C ALA A 129 -7.07 -6.03 -3.26
N HIS A 130 -6.22 -5.95 -4.27
CA HIS A 130 -5.14 -6.88 -4.53
C HIS A 130 -3.85 -6.08 -4.70
N VAL A 131 -2.75 -6.55 -4.14
CA VAL A 131 -1.47 -5.86 -4.21
C VAL A 131 -0.35 -6.83 -4.55
N SER A 132 0.58 -6.35 -5.36
CA SER A 132 1.82 -7.04 -5.68
C SER A 132 2.99 -6.11 -5.37
N VAL A 133 4.05 -6.67 -4.80
CA VAL A 133 5.24 -5.91 -4.41
C VAL A 133 6.47 -6.66 -4.91
N SER A 134 7.38 -5.92 -5.51
CA SER A 134 8.68 -6.42 -5.95
C SER A 134 9.77 -5.49 -5.47
N ASP A 135 10.89 -6.04 -5.03
CA ASP A 135 12.04 -5.23 -4.65
C ASP A 135 13.33 -5.75 -5.26
N GLU A 136 14.13 -4.80 -5.68
CA GLU A 136 15.48 -4.97 -6.16
C GLU A 136 16.44 -4.20 -5.25
N THR A 137 17.72 -4.14 -5.59
CA THR A 137 18.71 -3.48 -4.76
C THR A 137 18.37 -2.02 -4.45
N ASP A 138 17.99 -1.26 -5.47
CA ASP A 138 17.76 0.18 -5.36
C ASP A 138 16.30 0.60 -5.41
N TYR A 139 15.39 -0.30 -5.80
CA TYR A 139 13.99 0.05 -6.01
C TYR A 139 13.04 -0.97 -5.43
N ALA A 140 11.93 -0.48 -4.90
CA ALA A 140 10.74 -1.25 -4.60
C ALA A 140 9.63 -0.80 -5.54
N ALA A 141 8.95 -1.74 -6.16
CA ALA A 141 7.85 -1.46 -7.07
C ALA A 141 6.59 -2.16 -6.59
N SER A 142 5.45 -1.49 -6.74
CA SER A 142 4.16 -2.03 -6.32
C SER A 142 3.09 -1.80 -7.35
N PHE A 143 2.15 -2.72 -7.41
CA PHE A 143 0.97 -2.62 -8.24
C PHE A 143 -0.26 -3.02 -7.43
N CYS A 144 -1.29 -2.20 -7.49
CA CYS A 144 -2.53 -2.44 -6.77
C CYS A 144 -3.73 -2.41 -7.72
N VAL A 145 -4.61 -3.38 -7.58
CA VAL A 145 -5.89 -3.42 -8.27
C VAL A 145 -6.99 -3.39 -7.22
N VAL A 146 -7.91 -2.46 -7.37
CA VAL A 146 -9.11 -2.38 -6.53
C VAL A 146 -10.32 -2.65 -7.40
N GLU A 147 -11.15 -3.58 -6.98
CA GLU A 147 -12.35 -3.96 -7.69
C GLU A 147 -13.58 -3.83 -6.82
N THR A 148 -14.75 -3.72 -7.45
CA THR A 148 -16.02 -3.75 -6.75
C THR A 148 -16.39 -5.19 -6.45
N ARG A 149 -16.90 -5.43 -5.24
CA ARG A 149 -17.52 -6.72 -4.90
C ARG A 149 -18.86 -6.80 -5.61
N GLY A 150 -18.98 -7.80 -6.46
CA GLY A 150 -20.21 -8.05 -7.21
C GLY A 150 -21.35 -8.57 -6.34
#